data_cbeca8c8fed4e775164cd850b9926ebe
#
_entry.id   cbeca8c8fed4e775164cd850b9926ebe
#
_cell.length_a   1.000
_cell.length_b   1.000
_cell.length_c   1.000
_cell.angle_alpha   90.00
_cell.angle_beta   90.00
_cell.angle_gamma   90.00
#
_symmetry.space_group_name_H-M   'P 1'
#
loop_
_entity.id
_entity.type
_entity.pdbx_description
1 polymer ?
#
loop_
_entity_poly.entity_id
_entity_poly.type
_entity_poly.pdbx_seq_one_letter_code
_entity_poly.pdbx_strand_id
1 'polypeptide(L)'
;MIYPNTYEQKVGFDTIRLLLTEYCLCPLGQEQVASMAFSTDFDNIRLHVKQTMEFVGILGKGDFPDQHFFDVRLSLKRIRIQNSSLTTEELFNLQRSLLTICNIVSYLHSFDDEEDTVPSYPHLYALTSDVKTYPQLVKRIDQILDKYGNVKDTASPALLMIRREMAATAGSVSRTLQSILRSAKNDGLVDKDVAPTLRDGRLVIPVAPAMKRKLRGIVHDESDTGKTIYIEPAEVVEANNKIRELESEERKEINRILMEFTQTVRPEVGDMLLSYQFLADIDFIRAKAKLSVAISATEPRMSNKQIIDWSLAMHPLLELKFAKHNTKHPDKEPRKVVPLDIKLTQKQRLLLISGPNAGGKSVCLKTTGLLQYMFQCGLPVPVAPSSIFGIFRSIFIDIGDEQSLENDLSTYSSHLLNMKNMMKHCDGASLILIDEFGGGTEPQIGGAIAESMLKVYNRRHAFGVI
;
A
#
# COMPACT_ATOMS: atom_id res chain seq x y z
N MET A 1 2.86 -6.73 27.22
CA MET A 1 4.15 -5.96 27.22
C MET A 1 5.14 -6.65 26.31
N ILE A 2 5.76 -5.92 25.39
CA ILE A 2 6.84 -6.44 24.51
C ILE A 2 8.13 -5.74 24.94
N TYR A 3 9.20 -6.50 25.14
CA TYR A 3 10.46 -5.95 25.63
C TYR A 3 11.66 -6.68 25.00
N PRO A 4 12.71 -5.97 24.57
CA PRO A 4 12.88 -4.50 24.62
C PRO A 4 12.06 -3.78 23.53
N ASN A 5 12.11 -2.44 23.48
CA ASN A 5 11.43 -1.65 22.44
C ASN A 5 11.93 -2.00 21.01
N THR A 6 13.17 -2.51 20.91
CA THR A 6 13.79 -3.00 19.67
C THR A 6 13.41 -4.44 19.32
N TYR A 7 12.38 -5.00 19.98
CA TYR A 7 11.96 -6.40 19.79
C TYR A 7 11.76 -6.78 18.31
N GLU A 8 11.00 -5.97 17.58
CA GLU A 8 10.69 -6.25 16.18
C GLU A 8 11.96 -6.39 15.32
N GLN A 9 12.94 -5.52 15.54
CA GLN A 9 14.25 -5.58 14.85
C GLN A 9 15.04 -6.82 15.26
N LYS A 10 15.06 -7.17 16.56
CA LYS A 10 15.79 -8.33 17.07
C LYS A 10 15.28 -9.67 16.53
N VAL A 11 13.97 -9.80 16.32
CA VAL A 11 13.37 -11.02 15.73
C VAL A 11 13.19 -10.92 14.20
N GLY A 12 13.39 -9.76 13.58
CA GLY A 12 13.24 -9.53 12.15
C GLY A 12 11.80 -9.23 11.71
N PHE A 13 10.90 -8.86 12.63
CA PHE A 13 9.52 -8.51 12.28
C PHE A 13 9.41 -7.18 11.51
N ASP A 14 10.36 -6.28 11.67
CA ASP A 14 10.53 -5.08 10.84
C ASP A 14 10.64 -5.43 9.35
N THR A 15 11.37 -6.50 9.01
CA THR A 15 11.45 -7.02 7.64
C THR A 15 10.10 -7.59 7.17
N ILE A 16 9.33 -8.25 8.05
CA ILE A 16 7.96 -8.68 7.74
C ILE A 16 7.05 -7.48 7.43
N ARG A 17 7.16 -6.39 8.21
CA ARG A 17 6.42 -5.14 7.92
C ARG A 17 6.78 -4.55 6.56
N LEU A 18 8.07 -4.52 6.22
CA LEU A 18 8.51 -4.04 4.90
C LEU A 18 7.91 -4.88 3.77
N LEU A 19 7.95 -6.21 3.88
CA LEU A 19 7.33 -7.10 2.90
C LEU A 19 5.82 -6.88 2.76
N LEU A 20 5.11 -6.72 3.88
CA LEU A 20 3.68 -6.41 3.85
C LEU A 20 3.41 -5.06 3.16
N THR A 21 4.22 -4.04 3.43
CA THR A 21 4.12 -2.73 2.79
C THR A 21 4.33 -2.82 1.27
N GLU A 22 5.28 -3.65 0.82
CA GLU A 22 5.51 -3.91 -0.61
C GLU A 22 4.35 -4.66 -1.28
N TYR A 23 3.63 -5.50 -0.55
CA TYR A 23 2.46 -6.22 -1.07
C TYR A 23 1.19 -5.37 -1.11
N CYS A 24 1.13 -4.25 -0.38
CA CYS A 24 0.00 -3.32 -0.47
C CYS A 24 -0.07 -2.65 -1.84
N LEU A 25 -1.28 -2.42 -2.33
CA LEU A 25 -1.55 -1.75 -3.61
C LEU A 25 -1.56 -0.23 -3.48
N CYS A 26 -1.84 0.28 -2.29
CA CYS A 26 -2.01 1.72 -2.07
C CYS A 26 -1.60 2.15 -0.65
N PRO A 27 -1.45 3.46 -0.41
CA PRO A 27 -1.11 3.99 0.91
C PRO A 27 -2.08 3.59 2.03
N LEU A 28 -3.35 3.31 1.70
CA LEU A 28 -4.36 2.90 2.68
C LEU A 28 -3.97 1.60 3.40
N GLY A 29 -3.58 0.57 2.66
CA GLY A 29 -3.09 -0.69 3.23
C GLY A 29 -1.76 -0.51 3.96
N GLN A 30 -0.87 0.35 3.46
CA GLN A 30 0.41 0.66 4.11
C GLN A 30 0.22 1.30 5.48
N GLU A 31 -0.76 2.19 5.64
CA GLU A 31 -1.14 2.76 6.95
C GLU A 31 -1.60 1.67 7.93
N GLN A 32 -2.36 0.67 7.45
CA GLN A 32 -2.77 -0.48 8.25
C GLN A 32 -1.56 -1.33 8.68
N VAL A 33 -0.59 -1.56 7.80
CA VAL A 33 0.67 -2.23 8.16
C VAL A 33 1.43 -1.45 9.24
N ALA A 34 1.50 -0.13 9.13
CA ALA A 34 2.19 0.71 10.11
C ALA A 34 1.50 0.68 11.49
N SER A 35 0.16 0.62 11.52
CA SER A 35 -0.64 0.57 12.74
C SER A 35 -0.80 -0.84 13.34
N MET A 36 -0.37 -1.89 12.63
CA MET A 36 -0.47 -3.27 13.10
C MET A 36 0.28 -3.45 14.42
N ALA A 37 -0.40 -3.97 15.44
CA ALA A 37 0.14 -4.11 16.79
C ALA A 37 -0.06 -5.52 17.34
N PHE A 38 0.81 -5.89 18.26
CA PHE A 38 0.68 -7.11 19.04
C PHE A 38 -0.61 -7.10 19.87
N SER A 39 -1.43 -8.12 19.70
CA SER A 39 -2.72 -8.28 20.38
C SER A 39 -2.69 -9.44 21.39
N THR A 40 -3.48 -9.31 22.45
CA THR A 40 -3.78 -10.38 23.41
C THR A 40 -5.25 -10.79 23.38
N ASP A 41 -6.02 -10.22 22.46
CA ASP A 41 -7.42 -10.54 22.24
C ASP A 41 -7.52 -11.77 21.33
N PHE A 42 -7.98 -12.87 21.90
CA PHE A 42 -8.11 -14.16 21.24
C PHE A 42 -9.04 -14.10 20.01
N ASP A 43 -10.20 -13.48 20.16
CA ASP A 43 -11.21 -13.45 19.11
C ASP A 43 -10.77 -12.55 17.96
N ASN A 44 -10.12 -11.43 18.26
CA ASN A 44 -9.58 -10.52 17.26
C ASN A 44 -8.43 -11.19 16.45
N ILE A 45 -7.49 -11.85 17.12
CA ILE A 45 -6.41 -12.59 16.44
C ILE A 45 -7.01 -13.67 15.53
N ARG A 46 -7.96 -14.45 16.06
CA ARG A 46 -8.65 -15.51 15.31
C ARG A 46 -9.35 -14.96 14.06
N LEU A 47 -10.07 -13.86 14.21
CA LEU A 47 -10.77 -13.20 13.11
C LEU A 47 -9.80 -12.80 12.00
N HIS A 48 -8.71 -12.11 12.36
CA HIS A 48 -7.73 -11.65 11.38
C HIS A 48 -7.02 -12.79 10.65
N VAL A 49 -6.67 -13.88 11.36
CA VAL A 49 -6.10 -15.07 10.74
C VAL A 49 -7.08 -15.70 9.76
N LYS A 50 -8.36 -15.86 10.14
CA LYS A 50 -9.40 -16.42 9.28
C LYS A 50 -9.66 -15.58 8.04
N GLN A 51 -9.81 -14.25 8.18
CA GLN A 51 -9.93 -13.33 7.05
C GLN A 51 -8.77 -13.48 6.06
N THR A 52 -7.55 -13.60 6.60
CA THR A 52 -6.36 -13.78 5.76
C THR A 52 -6.39 -15.12 5.03
N MET A 53 -6.81 -16.20 5.70
CA MET A 53 -6.88 -17.54 5.07
C MET A 53 -7.99 -17.64 4.03
N GLU A 54 -9.16 -16.99 4.25
CA GLU A 54 -10.17 -16.84 3.21
C GLU A 54 -9.61 -16.14 1.98
N PHE A 55 -8.83 -15.07 2.20
CA PHE A 55 -8.20 -14.35 1.09
C PHE A 55 -7.09 -15.16 0.38
N VAL A 56 -6.38 -16.04 1.10
CA VAL A 56 -5.46 -17.01 0.47
C VAL A 56 -6.22 -17.91 -0.51
N GLY A 57 -7.43 -18.38 -0.14
CA GLY A 57 -8.30 -19.11 -1.05
C GLY A 57 -8.70 -18.31 -2.30
N ILE A 58 -9.00 -17.03 -2.14
CA ILE A 58 -9.30 -16.11 -3.25
C ILE A 58 -8.09 -15.96 -4.19
N LEU A 59 -6.89 -15.77 -3.65
CA LEU A 59 -5.67 -15.67 -4.47
C LEU A 59 -5.43 -16.91 -5.35
N GLY A 60 -5.85 -18.07 -4.89
CA GLY A 60 -5.78 -19.32 -5.65
C GLY A 60 -6.73 -19.38 -6.85
N LYS A 61 -7.87 -18.66 -6.81
CA LYS A 61 -8.85 -18.58 -7.93
C LYS A 61 -8.42 -17.56 -8.99
N GLY A 62 -7.72 -16.49 -8.62
CA GLY A 62 -7.10 -15.51 -9.53
C GLY A 62 -8.06 -14.51 -10.20
N ASP A 63 -9.31 -14.40 -9.75
CA ASP A 63 -10.38 -13.58 -10.32
C ASP A 63 -10.79 -12.36 -9.47
N PHE A 64 -10.02 -12.06 -8.43
CA PHE A 64 -10.31 -10.95 -7.52
C PHE A 64 -10.09 -9.58 -8.18
N PRO A 65 -11.02 -8.61 -8.02
CA PRO A 65 -10.92 -7.28 -8.62
C PRO A 65 -9.92 -6.39 -7.87
N ASP A 66 -8.62 -6.60 -8.06
CA ASP A 66 -7.53 -5.93 -7.36
C ASP A 66 -6.94 -4.71 -8.09
N GLN A 67 -7.69 -4.11 -9.03
CA GLN A 67 -7.26 -2.95 -9.79
C GLN A 67 -7.80 -1.64 -9.18
N HIS A 68 -7.09 -0.54 -9.41
CA HIS A 68 -7.55 0.82 -9.10
C HIS A 68 -7.80 1.13 -7.62
N PHE A 69 -6.90 0.72 -6.76
CA PHE A 69 -6.87 1.10 -5.35
C PHE A 69 -6.31 2.53 -5.21
N PHE A 70 -7.14 3.55 -5.41
CA PHE A 70 -6.73 4.94 -5.28
C PHE A 70 -7.17 5.53 -3.94
N ASP A 71 -6.28 6.27 -3.28
CA ASP A 71 -6.62 7.01 -2.07
C ASP A 71 -7.09 8.43 -2.43
N VAL A 72 -8.38 8.68 -2.32
CA VAL A 72 -8.97 10.00 -2.54
C VAL A 72 -9.50 10.64 -1.24
N ARG A 73 -9.15 10.11 -0.07
CA ARG A 73 -9.64 10.59 1.24
C ARG A 73 -9.31 12.08 1.46
N LEU A 74 -8.13 12.53 1.04
CA LEU A 74 -7.76 13.94 1.15
C LEU A 74 -8.67 14.83 0.32
N SER A 75 -8.96 14.43 -0.92
CA SER A 75 -9.86 15.14 -1.82
C SER A 75 -11.29 15.16 -1.26
N LEU A 76 -11.79 14.03 -0.75
CA LEU A 76 -13.09 13.92 -0.09
C LEU A 76 -13.20 14.82 1.16
N LYS A 77 -12.16 14.87 2.00
CA LYS A 77 -12.11 15.76 3.17
C LYS A 77 -12.12 17.24 2.73
N ARG A 78 -11.37 17.59 1.69
CA ARG A 78 -11.29 18.95 1.15
C ARG A 78 -12.62 19.44 0.62
N ILE A 79 -13.39 18.61 -0.09
CA ILE A 79 -14.68 19.03 -0.66
C ILE A 79 -15.81 19.22 0.36
N ARG A 80 -15.58 18.94 1.66
CA ARG A 80 -16.50 19.35 2.73
C ARG A 80 -16.60 20.88 2.85
N ILE A 81 -15.55 21.59 2.41
CA ILE A 81 -15.53 23.06 2.40
C ILE A 81 -16.42 23.54 1.27
N GLN A 82 -17.30 24.50 1.54
CA GLN A 82 -18.13 25.12 0.51
C GLN A 82 -17.26 25.78 -0.57
N ASN A 83 -17.77 25.79 -1.80
CA ASN A 83 -17.08 26.33 -2.98
C ASN A 83 -15.76 25.62 -3.39
N SER A 84 -15.43 24.48 -2.78
CA SER A 84 -14.40 23.59 -3.29
C SER A 84 -15.01 22.55 -4.25
N SER A 85 -14.23 22.11 -5.22
CA SER A 85 -14.61 21.09 -6.19
C SER A 85 -13.53 20.03 -6.34
N LEU A 86 -13.91 18.84 -6.80
CA LEU A 86 -12.96 17.85 -7.28
C LEU A 86 -12.34 18.31 -8.60
N THR A 87 -11.07 18.05 -8.80
CA THR A 87 -10.43 18.16 -10.11
C THR A 87 -10.87 17.01 -11.01
N THR A 88 -10.58 17.10 -12.30
CA THR A 88 -10.86 16.02 -13.25
C THR A 88 -10.15 14.73 -12.88
N GLU A 89 -8.88 14.82 -12.47
CA GLU A 89 -8.08 13.68 -12.03
C GLU A 89 -8.64 13.06 -10.75
N GLU A 90 -8.97 13.87 -9.74
CA GLU A 90 -9.56 13.39 -8.49
C GLU A 90 -10.91 12.70 -8.74
N LEU A 91 -11.73 13.25 -9.66
CA LEU A 91 -13.00 12.65 -10.05
C LEU A 91 -12.80 11.29 -10.74
N PHE A 92 -11.80 11.19 -11.59
CA PHE A 92 -11.46 9.95 -12.29
C PHE A 92 -10.95 8.86 -11.32
N ASN A 93 -10.10 9.24 -10.36
CA ASN A 93 -9.63 8.32 -9.33
C ASN A 93 -10.77 7.89 -8.38
N LEU A 94 -11.67 8.83 -8.03
CA LEU A 94 -12.88 8.52 -7.25
C LEU A 94 -13.76 7.50 -7.98
N GLN A 95 -14.04 7.71 -9.27
CA GLN A 95 -14.82 6.77 -10.07
C GLN A 95 -14.26 5.36 -10.02
N ARG A 96 -12.97 5.22 -10.32
CA ARG A 96 -12.29 3.92 -10.41
C ARG A 96 -12.28 3.20 -9.07
N SER A 97 -11.95 3.91 -7.98
CA SER A 97 -11.93 3.30 -6.65
C SER A 97 -13.33 2.93 -6.15
N LEU A 98 -14.36 3.76 -6.41
CA LEU A 98 -15.75 3.41 -6.09
C LEU A 98 -16.24 2.20 -6.89
N LEU A 99 -15.86 2.08 -8.16
CA LEU A 99 -16.16 0.90 -8.98
C LEU A 99 -15.47 -0.34 -8.41
N THR A 100 -14.21 -0.23 -8.00
CA THR A 100 -13.48 -1.32 -7.35
C THR A 100 -14.16 -1.75 -6.04
N ILE A 101 -14.57 -0.81 -5.19
CA ILE A 101 -15.33 -1.12 -3.96
C ILE A 101 -16.65 -1.86 -4.31
N CYS A 102 -17.41 -1.39 -5.31
CA CYS A 102 -18.62 -2.07 -5.75
C CYS A 102 -18.34 -3.51 -6.20
N ASN A 103 -17.29 -3.70 -6.98
CA ASN A 103 -16.92 -5.02 -7.50
C ASN A 103 -16.45 -5.96 -6.38
N ILE A 104 -15.66 -5.47 -5.41
CA ILE A 104 -15.22 -6.25 -4.25
C ILE A 104 -16.42 -6.66 -3.39
N VAL A 105 -17.32 -5.73 -3.09
CA VAL A 105 -18.55 -6.04 -2.33
C VAL A 105 -19.37 -7.10 -3.06
N SER A 106 -19.58 -6.93 -4.37
CA SER A 106 -20.31 -7.92 -5.18
C SER A 106 -19.62 -9.29 -5.20
N TYR A 107 -18.29 -9.32 -5.29
CA TYR A 107 -17.50 -10.54 -5.24
C TYR A 107 -17.64 -11.27 -3.90
N LEU A 108 -17.57 -10.55 -2.79
CA LEU A 108 -17.70 -11.14 -1.45
C LEU A 108 -19.14 -11.56 -1.10
N HIS A 109 -20.14 -11.08 -1.85
CA HIS A 109 -21.54 -11.51 -1.76
C HIS A 109 -21.85 -12.72 -2.65
N SER A 110 -20.86 -13.37 -3.25
CA SER A 110 -21.04 -14.59 -4.00
C SER A 110 -21.24 -15.80 -3.08
N PHE A 111 -21.97 -16.78 -3.57
CA PHE A 111 -22.20 -18.07 -2.92
C PHE A 111 -21.59 -19.17 -3.81
N ASP A 112 -21.10 -20.25 -3.22
CA ASP A 112 -20.51 -21.34 -3.99
C ASP A 112 -21.60 -22.09 -4.78
N ASP A 113 -22.80 -22.24 -4.22
CA ASP A 113 -23.99 -22.79 -4.88
C ASP A 113 -25.21 -21.89 -4.64
N GLU A 114 -26.20 -21.89 -5.56
CA GLU A 114 -27.44 -21.09 -5.45
C GLU A 114 -28.30 -21.47 -4.23
N GLU A 115 -28.14 -22.69 -3.71
CA GLU A 115 -28.85 -23.20 -2.54
C GLU A 115 -28.14 -22.88 -1.21
N ASP A 116 -26.94 -22.36 -1.25
CA ASP A 116 -26.15 -22.02 -0.05
C ASP A 116 -26.76 -20.83 0.69
N THR A 117 -26.83 -20.94 2.00
CA THR A 117 -27.26 -19.86 2.90
C THR A 117 -26.11 -19.10 3.52
N VAL A 118 -24.87 -19.58 3.33
CA VAL A 118 -23.66 -19.00 3.89
C VAL A 118 -22.76 -18.51 2.74
N PRO A 119 -22.27 -17.27 2.78
CA PRO A 119 -21.34 -16.77 1.77
C PRO A 119 -20.08 -17.62 1.70
N SER A 120 -19.45 -17.72 0.51
CA SER A 120 -18.20 -18.46 0.28
C SER A 120 -17.05 -18.00 1.20
N TYR A 121 -17.07 -16.72 1.62
CA TYR A 121 -16.06 -16.08 2.46
C TYR A 121 -16.69 -15.33 3.63
N PRO A 122 -17.21 -16.01 4.66
CA PRO A 122 -18.06 -15.40 5.69
C PRO A 122 -17.36 -14.32 6.53
N HIS A 123 -16.06 -14.45 6.81
CA HIS A 123 -15.32 -13.47 7.61
C HIS A 123 -14.94 -12.22 6.80
N LEU A 124 -14.76 -12.34 5.48
CA LEU A 124 -14.59 -11.20 4.59
C LEU A 124 -15.94 -10.55 4.24
N TYR A 125 -16.97 -11.36 4.04
CA TYR A 125 -18.34 -10.87 3.86
C TYR A 125 -18.78 -9.95 5.01
N ALA A 126 -18.48 -10.33 6.24
CA ALA A 126 -18.84 -9.53 7.42
C ALA A 126 -18.26 -8.09 7.37
N LEU A 127 -17.16 -7.85 6.66
CA LEU A 127 -16.59 -6.51 6.48
C LEU A 127 -17.45 -5.61 5.59
N THR A 128 -18.40 -6.18 4.82
CA THR A 128 -19.23 -5.42 3.87
C THR A 128 -20.49 -4.83 4.52
N SER A 129 -20.80 -5.18 5.78
CA SER A 129 -22.08 -4.83 6.45
C SER A 129 -22.37 -3.33 6.48
N ASP A 130 -21.33 -2.52 6.71
CA ASP A 130 -21.44 -1.07 6.82
C ASP A 130 -20.91 -0.32 5.58
N VAL A 131 -20.63 -1.04 4.50
CA VAL A 131 -20.06 -0.48 3.27
C VAL A 131 -21.16 -0.03 2.33
N LYS A 132 -21.24 1.27 2.10
CA LYS A 132 -22.14 1.85 1.12
C LYS A 132 -21.48 1.87 -0.25
N THR A 133 -22.17 1.31 -1.25
CA THR A 133 -21.74 1.34 -2.65
C THR A 133 -22.43 2.46 -3.41
N TYR A 134 -21.79 3.00 -4.45
CA TYR A 134 -22.26 4.18 -5.18
C TYR A 134 -22.39 3.97 -6.70
N PRO A 135 -23.14 2.95 -7.18
CA PRO A 135 -23.20 2.65 -8.60
C PRO A 135 -23.81 3.79 -9.43
N GLN A 136 -24.74 4.58 -8.84
CA GLN A 136 -25.34 5.73 -9.54
C GLN A 136 -24.34 6.87 -9.73
N LEU A 137 -23.47 7.12 -8.74
CA LEU A 137 -22.41 8.14 -8.87
C LEU A 137 -21.39 7.71 -9.91
N VAL A 138 -20.99 6.43 -9.93
CA VAL A 138 -20.08 5.89 -10.96
C VAL A 138 -20.66 6.11 -12.35
N LYS A 139 -21.95 5.78 -12.59
CA LYS A 139 -22.62 6.01 -13.85
C LYS A 139 -22.68 7.50 -14.23
N ARG A 140 -22.90 8.39 -13.26
CA ARG A 140 -22.93 9.82 -13.51
C ARG A 140 -21.55 10.37 -13.89
N ILE A 141 -20.48 9.85 -13.26
CA ILE A 141 -19.10 10.20 -13.65
C ILE A 141 -18.80 9.70 -15.06
N ASP A 142 -19.27 8.51 -15.44
CA ASP A 142 -19.16 8.01 -16.82
C ASP A 142 -19.81 8.91 -17.87
N GLN A 143 -20.82 9.68 -17.51
CA GLN A 143 -21.41 10.69 -18.41
C GLN A 143 -20.52 11.93 -18.55
N ILE A 144 -19.72 12.24 -17.53
CA ILE A 144 -18.83 13.41 -17.50
C ILE A 144 -17.47 13.11 -18.10
N LEU A 145 -16.86 11.95 -17.73
CA LEU A 145 -15.50 11.58 -18.12
C LEU A 145 -15.48 10.45 -19.15
N ASP A 146 -14.46 10.47 -19.99
CA ASP A 146 -14.12 9.37 -20.87
C ASP A 146 -13.21 8.34 -20.14
N LYS A 147 -12.87 7.24 -20.84
CA LYS A 147 -12.01 6.17 -20.33
C LYS A 147 -10.56 6.60 -19.99
N TYR A 148 -10.16 7.78 -20.43
CA TYR A 148 -8.83 8.36 -20.16
C TYR A 148 -8.87 9.43 -19.07
N GLY A 149 -10.05 9.78 -18.56
CA GLY A 149 -10.24 10.81 -17.56
C GLY A 149 -10.44 12.21 -18.12
N ASN A 150 -10.63 12.38 -19.43
CA ASN A 150 -10.95 13.67 -20.02
C ASN A 150 -12.45 13.95 -19.93
N VAL A 151 -12.80 15.23 -19.80
CA VAL A 151 -14.21 15.63 -19.81
C VAL A 151 -14.78 15.47 -21.23
N LYS A 152 -15.85 14.68 -21.35
CA LYS A 152 -16.53 14.43 -22.62
C LYS A 152 -17.15 15.70 -23.17
N ASP A 153 -17.20 15.84 -24.51
CA ASP A 153 -17.90 16.95 -25.16
C ASP A 153 -19.40 16.98 -24.77
N THR A 154 -19.95 15.79 -24.56
CA THR A 154 -21.35 15.58 -24.18
C THR A 154 -21.64 15.77 -22.69
N ALA A 155 -20.62 16.14 -21.88
CA ALA A 155 -20.79 16.33 -20.43
C ALA A 155 -21.82 17.46 -20.11
N SER A 156 -21.91 18.47 -20.98
CA SER A 156 -23.03 19.41 -20.99
C SER A 156 -23.34 19.89 -22.42
N PRO A 157 -24.58 20.36 -22.69
CA PRO A 157 -24.91 20.97 -23.98
C PRO A 157 -24.06 22.21 -24.28
N ALA A 158 -23.75 23.01 -23.26
CA ALA A 158 -22.93 24.22 -23.40
C ALA A 158 -21.49 23.86 -23.81
N LEU A 159 -20.87 22.88 -23.18
CA LEU A 159 -19.52 22.42 -23.50
C LEU A 159 -19.43 21.90 -24.94
N LEU A 160 -20.43 21.14 -25.36
CA LEU A 160 -20.51 20.64 -26.74
C LEU A 160 -20.57 21.80 -27.77
N MET A 161 -21.36 22.86 -27.49
CA MET A 161 -21.45 24.04 -28.36
C MET A 161 -20.12 24.79 -28.39
N ILE A 162 -19.51 25.06 -27.25
CA ILE A 162 -18.21 25.75 -27.14
C ILE A 162 -17.13 24.99 -27.93
N ARG A 163 -16.99 23.69 -27.76
CA ARG A 163 -15.99 22.89 -28.47
C ARG A 163 -16.24 22.82 -29.98
N ARG A 164 -17.50 22.74 -30.40
CA ARG A 164 -17.87 22.80 -31.83
C ARG A 164 -17.51 24.15 -32.45
N GLU A 165 -17.84 25.25 -31.77
CA GLU A 165 -17.53 26.61 -32.24
C GLU A 165 -16.00 26.79 -32.29
N MET A 166 -15.28 26.33 -31.27
CA MET A 166 -13.81 26.39 -31.23
C MET A 166 -13.18 25.61 -32.39
N ALA A 167 -13.65 24.40 -32.66
CA ALA A 167 -13.16 23.58 -33.78
C ALA A 167 -13.48 24.23 -35.14
N ALA A 168 -14.67 24.81 -35.31
CA ALA A 168 -15.06 25.50 -36.54
C ALA A 168 -14.20 26.77 -36.78
N THR A 169 -13.96 27.55 -35.71
CA THR A 169 -13.13 28.77 -35.77
C THR A 169 -11.66 28.40 -36.07
N ALA A 170 -11.10 27.39 -35.40
CA ALA A 170 -9.75 26.90 -35.67
C ALA A 170 -9.58 26.36 -37.11
N GLY A 171 -10.59 25.65 -37.60
CA GLY A 171 -10.62 25.22 -39.01
C GLY A 171 -10.69 26.41 -40.01
N SER A 172 -11.37 27.49 -39.66
CA SER A 172 -11.40 28.73 -40.45
C SER A 172 -10.05 29.42 -40.47
N VAL A 173 -9.43 29.59 -39.28
CA VAL A 173 -8.06 30.16 -39.13
C VAL A 173 -7.07 29.36 -39.96
N SER A 174 -7.07 28.05 -39.89
CA SER A 174 -6.14 27.17 -40.62
C SER A 174 -6.29 27.39 -42.13
N ARG A 175 -7.49 27.42 -42.67
CA ARG A 175 -7.74 27.68 -44.13
C ARG A 175 -7.27 29.07 -44.55
N THR A 176 -7.57 30.09 -43.79
CA THR A 176 -7.15 31.46 -44.05
C THR A 176 -5.64 31.60 -44.03
N LEU A 177 -4.96 31.01 -43.03
CA LEU A 177 -3.51 31.00 -42.97
C LEU A 177 -2.86 30.28 -44.14
N GLN A 178 -3.43 29.15 -44.55
CA GLN A 178 -2.92 28.42 -45.75
C GLN A 178 -3.07 29.26 -47.02
N SER A 179 -4.16 30.01 -47.16
CA SER A 179 -4.35 30.90 -48.29
C SER A 179 -3.34 32.03 -48.28
N ILE A 180 -3.15 32.71 -47.14
CA ILE A 180 -2.16 33.77 -46.96
C ILE A 180 -0.74 33.26 -47.23
N LEU A 181 -0.40 32.08 -46.67
CA LEU A 181 0.90 31.47 -46.85
C LEU A 181 1.18 31.12 -48.31
N ARG A 182 0.16 30.63 -49.05
CA ARG A 182 0.28 30.33 -50.46
C ARG A 182 0.55 31.61 -51.28
N SER A 183 -0.13 32.69 -50.99
CA SER A 183 0.13 33.98 -51.59
C SER A 183 1.53 34.50 -51.27
N ALA A 184 1.90 34.47 -49.97
CA ALA A 184 3.22 34.90 -49.53
C ALA A 184 4.39 34.09 -50.14
N LYS A 185 4.19 32.79 -50.40
CA LYS A 185 5.15 31.93 -51.13
C LYS A 185 5.27 32.34 -52.60
N ASN A 186 4.14 32.62 -53.24
CA ASN A 186 4.13 33.06 -54.65
C ASN A 186 4.80 34.43 -54.83
N ASP A 187 4.63 35.31 -53.83
CA ASP A 187 5.22 36.64 -53.80
C ASP A 187 6.69 36.65 -53.32
N GLY A 188 7.24 35.48 -53.01
CA GLY A 188 8.64 35.32 -52.53
C GLY A 188 8.88 35.92 -51.12
N LEU A 189 7.82 36.10 -50.31
CA LEU A 189 7.91 36.67 -48.98
C LEU A 189 8.30 35.67 -47.92
N VAL A 190 8.08 34.38 -48.18
CA VAL A 190 8.44 33.23 -47.29
C VAL A 190 8.97 32.09 -48.16
N ASP A 191 9.83 31.29 -47.57
CA ASP A 191 10.39 30.09 -48.22
C ASP A 191 9.33 29.03 -48.52
N LYS A 192 9.55 28.20 -49.54
CA LYS A 192 8.58 27.19 -49.99
C LYS A 192 8.22 26.18 -48.90
N ASP A 193 9.15 25.86 -48.01
CA ASP A 193 9.00 24.86 -46.95
C ASP A 193 8.37 25.40 -45.64
N VAL A 194 8.07 26.70 -45.57
CA VAL A 194 7.47 27.32 -44.41
C VAL A 194 6.02 26.82 -44.22
N ALA A 195 5.66 26.45 -42.96
CA ALA A 195 4.32 26.09 -42.52
C ALA A 195 3.88 26.96 -41.35
N PRO A 196 2.56 27.17 -41.14
CA PRO A 196 2.08 27.83 -39.95
C PRO A 196 2.54 27.07 -38.70
N THR A 197 2.89 27.80 -37.65
CA THR A 197 3.32 27.22 -36.37
C THR A 197 2.48 27.81 -35.23
N LEU A 198 2.45 27.08 -34.10
CA LEU A 198 1.78 27.54 -32.89
C LEU A 198 2.77 28.29 -31.99
N ARG A 199 2.45 29.56 -31.64
CA ARG A 199 3.17 30.34 -30.65
C ARG A 199 2.17 30.99 -29.69
N ASP A 200 2.38 30.80 -28.41
CA ASP A 200 1.49 31.30 -27.33
C ASP A 200 0.01 30.99 -27.58
N GLY A 201 -0.30 29.80 -28.09
CA GLY A 201 -1.67 29.39 -28.40
C GLY A 201 -2.27 30.06 -29.65
N ARG A 202 -1.45 30.71 -30.49
CA ARG A 202 -1.86 31.33 -31.76
C ARG A 202 -1.19 30.69 -32.96
N LEU A 203 -1.94 30.51 -34.03
CA LEU A 203 -1.38 30.11 -35.29
C LEU A 203 -0.74 31.34 -35.98
N VAL A 204 0.56 31.25 -36.24
CA VAL A 204 1.39 32.29 -36.80
C VAL A 204 2.20 31.80 -38.00
N ILE A 205 2.62 32.74 -38.84
CA ILE A 205 3.52 32.45 -39.97
C ILE A 205 4.93 32.91 -39.65
N PRO A 206 5.94 32.00 -39.72
CA PRO A 206 7.35 32.36 -39.56
C PRO A 206 7.81 33.08 -40.84
N VAL A 207 8.37 34.30 -40.73
CA VAL A 207 8.89 35.12 -41.82
C VAL A 207 10.26 35.71 -41.48
N ALA A 208 11.05 36.02 -42.50
CA ALA A 208 12.30 36.75 -42.31
C ALA A 208 12.01 38.19 -41.84
N PRO A 209 12.80 38.80 -40.95
CA PRO A 209 12.57 40.14 -40.42
C PRO A 209 12.44 41.24 -41.48
N ALA A 210 13.18 41.07 -42.61
CA ALA A 210 13.14 42.00 -43.75
C ALA A 210 11.76 42.04 -44.42
N MET A 211 10.95 40.99 -44.28
CA MET A 211 9.60 40.87 -44.89
C MET A 211 8.47 41.35 -43.95
N LYS A 212 8.77 41.75 -42.71
CA LYS A 212 7.81 42.20 -41.71
C LYS A 212 6.80 43.23 -42.24
N ARG A 213 7.26 44.19 -43.06
CA ARG A 213 6.40 45.30 -43.58
C ARG A 213 5.49 44.85 -44.69
N LYS A 214 5.75 43.68 -45.34
CA LYS A 214 4.97 43.20 -46.46
C LYS A 214 3.81 42.28 -46.07
N LEU A 215 3.91 41.62 -44.91
CA LEU A 215 2.83 40.83 -44.35
C LEU A 215 2.15 41.65 -43.22
N ARG A 216 0.93 42.10 -43.43
CA ARG A 216 0.18 42.84 -42.41
C ARG A 216 -0.20 41.91 -41.28
N GLY A 217 0.16 42.26 -40.04
CA GLY A 217 -0.15 41.46 -38.89
C GLY A 217 0.58 41.87 -37.61
N ILE A 218 0.38 41.13 -36.56
CA ILE A 218 0.98 41.33 -35.23
C ILE A 218 2.17 40.39 -35.08
N VAL A 219 3.33 40.93 -34.68
CA VAL A 219 4.50 40.10 -34.32
C VAL A 219 4.35 39.61 -32.88
N HIS A 220 4.31 38.33 -32.66
CA HIS A 220 4.17 37.71 -31.34
C HIS A 220 5.48 37.27 -30.74
N ASP A 221 6.42 36.82 -31.59
CA ASP A 221 7.67 36.22 -31.11
C ASP A 221 8.79 36.43 -32.15
N GLU A 222 10.02 36.24 -31.71
CA GLU A 222 11.20 36.29 -32.54
C GLU A 222 12.10 35.08 -32.16
N SER A 223 12.75 34.46 -33.16
CA SER A 223 13.66 33.35 -32.88
C SER A 223 14.89 33.84 -32.10
N ASP A 224 15.50 33.01 -31.26
CA ASP A 224 16.69 33.31 -30.44
C ASP A 224 17.85 33.86 -31.28
N THR A 225 17.91 33.56 -32.56
CA THR A 225 18.93 34.03 -33.52
C THR A 225 18.54 35.33 -34.22
N GLY A 226 17.32 35.85 -34.00
CA GLY A 226 16.78 37.04 -34.68
C GLY A 226 16.56 36.85 -36.20
N LYS A 227 16.66 35.63 -36.72
CA LYS A 227 16.53 35.35 -38.14
C LYS A 227 15.08 35.12 -38.59
N THR A 228 14.17 34.86 -37.67
CA THR A 228 12.76 34.58 -37.93
C THR A 228 11.88 35.31 -36.97
N ILE A 229 10.88 35.96 -37.48
CA ILE A 229 9.79 36.59 -36.67
C ILE A 229 8.50 35.80 -36.93
N TYR A 230 7.66 35.73 -35.91
CA TYR A 230 6.40 34.99 -35.97
C TYR A 230 5.26 36.00 -36.05
N ILE A 231 4.62 36.08 -37.21
CA ILE A 231 3.55 37.07 -37.50
C ILE A 231 2.18 36.38 -37.47
N GLU A 232 1.25 36.93 -36.71
CA GLU A 232 -0.16 36.65 -36.81
C GLU A 232 -0.75 37.60 -37.88
N PRO A 233 -1.21 37.09 -39.02
CA PRO A 233 -1.82 37.93 -40.05
C PRO A 233 -3.07 38.62 -39.53
N ALA A 234 -3.30 39.87 -39.97
CA ALA A 234 -4.43 40.70 -39.51
C ALA A 234 -5.78 40.00 -39.72
N GLU A 235 -5.91 39.23 -40.78
CA GLU A 235 -7.12 38.50 -41.18
C GLU A 235 -7.55 37.40 -40.21
N VAL A 236 -6.61 36.92 -39.35
CA VAL A 236 -6.90 35.84 -38.38
C VAL A 236 -6.86 36.29 -36.93
N VAL A 237 -6.51 37.54 -36.66
CA VAL A 237 -6.41 38.09 -35.28
C VAL A 237 -7.72 37.95 -34.51
N GLU A 238 -8.84 38.32 -35.10
CA GLU A 238 -10.16 38.21 -34.45
C GLU A 238 -10.54 36.78 -34.17
N ALA A 239 -10.29 35.87 -35.12
CA ALA A 239 -10.58 34.43 -34.95
C ALA A 239 -9.70 33.79 -33.89
N ASN A 240 -8.41 34.13 -33.81
CA ASN A 240 -7.52 33.67 -32.75
C ASN A 240 -7.94 34.23 -31.38
N ASN A 241 -8.38 35.49 -31.30
CA ASN A 241 -8.93 36.05 -30.06
C ASN A 241 -10.19 35.29 -29.63
N LYS A 242 -11.09 34.97 -30.59
CA LYS A 242 -12.31 34.20 -30.33
C LYS A 242 -11.99 32.80 -29.82
N ILE A 243 -10.95 32.12 -30.34
CA ILE A 243 -10.51 30.84 -29.83
C ILE A 243 -10.10 30.96 -28.35
N ARG A 244 -9.33 31.98 -27.97
CA ARG A 244 -8.94 32.22 -26.57
C ARG A 244 -10.12 32.50 -25.65
N GLU A 245 -11.12 33.25 -26.13
CA GLU A 245 -12.38 33.47 -25.40
C GLU A 245 -13.08 32.11 -25.16
N LEU A 246 -13.21 31.29 -26.21
CA LEU A 246 -13.84 29.97 -26.14
C LEU A 246 -13.06 29.00 -25.23
N GLU A 247 -11.72 29.02 -25.22
CA GLU A 247 -10.92 28.28 -24.28
C GLU A 247 -11.15 28.71 -22.82
N SER A 248 -11.38 29.98 -22.58
CA SER A 248 -11.73 30.52 -21.26
C SER A 248 -13.15 30.08 -20.85
N GLU A 249 -14.10 30.12 -21.79
CA GLU A 249 -15.47 29.66 -21.58
C GLU A 249 -15.50 28.15 -21.32
N GLU A 250 -14.73 27.36 -22.07
CA GLU A 250 -14.57 25.92 -21.86
C GLU A 250 -14.10 25.61 -20.43
N ARG A 251 -13.03 26.30 -19.97
CA ARG A 251 -12.52 26.12 -18.60
C ARG A 251 -13.55 26.46 -17.54
N LYS A 252 -14.31 27.55 -17.73
CA LYS A 252 -15.38 27.95 -16.82
C LYS A 252 -16.51 26.90 -16.79
N GLU A 253 -16.89 26.36 -17.95
CA GLU A 253 -17.96 25.38 -18.05
C GLU A 253 -17.52 24.01 -17.43
N ILE A 254 -16.29 23.58 -17.67
CA ILE A 254 -15.73 22.40 -17.00
C ILE A 254 -15.76 22.56 -15.48
N ASN A 255 -15.29 23.71 -14.97
CA ASN A 255 -15.34 23.99 -13.53
C ASN A 255 -16.76 23.98 -12.98
N ARG A 256 -17.75 24.52 -13.73
CA ARG A 256 -19.16 24.47 -13.36
C ARG A 256 -19.67 23.04 -13.23
N ILE A 257 -19.36 22.19 -14.22
CA ILE A 257 -19.74 20.76 -14.23
C ILE A 257 -19.15 20.04 -13.01
N LEU A 258 -17.85 20.23 -12.75
CA LEU A 258 -17.16 19.60 -11.62
C LEU A 258 -17.70 20.08 -10.28
N MET A 259 -18.01 21.37 -10.15
CA MET A 259 -18.60 21.95 -8.94
C MET A 259 -20.01 21.41 -8.69
N GLU A 260 -20.86 21.36 -9.71
CA GLU A 260 -22.21 20.82 -9.61
C GLU A 260 -22.18 19.34 -9.21
N PHE A 261 -21.31 18.53 -9.84
CA PHE A 261 -21.13 17.16 -9.43
C PHE A 261 -20.63 17.03 -7.98
N THR A 262 -19.64 17.83 -7.59
CA THR A 262 -19.10 17.83 -6.23
C THR A 262 -20.16 18.14 -5.18
N GLN A 263 -21.13 19.02 -5.48
CA GLN A 263 -22.25 19.30 -4.58
C GLN A 263 -23.10 18.05 -4.30
N THR A 264 -23.24 17.15 -5.27
CA THR A 264 -23.97 15.89 -5.08
C THR A 264 -23.18 14.85 -4.27
N VAL A 265 -21.85 14.90 -4.30
CA VAL A 265 -20.97 14.01 -3.53
C VAL A 265 -20.85 14.46 -2.07
N ARG A 266 -20.88 15.76 -1.81
CA ARG A 266 -20.59 16.37 -0.50
C ARG A 266 -21.39 15.78 0.67
N PRO A 267 -22.70 15.53 0.59
CA PRO A 267 -23.46 14.91 1.68
C PRO A 267 -23.00 13.47 2.00
N GLU A 268 -22.47 12.77 1.01
CA GLU A 268 -22.10 11.36 1.10
C GLU A 268 -20.65 11.12 1.60
N VAL A 269 -19.87 12.21 1.80
CA VAL A 269 -18.44 12.10 2.15
C VAL A 269 -18.20 11.29 3.43
N GLY A 270 -19.11 11.38 4.41
CA GLY A 270 -19.01 10.59 5.65
C GLY A 270 -18.99 9.09 5.38
N ASP A 271 -20.01 8.62 4.66
CA ASP A 271 -20.17 7.20 4.32
C ASP A 271 -19.09 6.73 3.33
N MET A 272 -18.69 7.59 2.39
CA MET A 272 -17.60 7.28 1.47
C MET A 272 -16.28 7.01 2.22
N LEU A 273 -15.98 7.77 3.26
CA LEU A 273 -14.77 7.55 4.05
C LEU A 273 -14.78 6.19 4.76
N LEU A 274 -15.96 5.69 5.18
CA LEU A 274 -16.10 4.32 5.70
C LEU A 274 -15.85 3.27 4.60
N SER A 275 -16.35 3.51 3.39
CA SER A 275 -16.05 2.63 2.24
C SER A 275 -14.56 2.61 1.88
N TYR A 276 -13.84 3.73 2.07
CA TYR A 276 -12.37 3.76 1.92
C TYR A 276 -11.63 3.07 3.06
N GLN A 277 -12.21 3.03 4.27
CA GLN A 277 -11.66 2.20 5.36
C GLN A 277 -11.76 0.71 5.00
N PHE A 278 -12.91 0.27 4.48
CA PHE A 278 -13.06 -1.09 3.96
C PHE A 278 -12.02 -1.41 2.86
N LEU A 279 -11.77 -0.48 1.93
CA LEU A 279 -10.75 -0.67 0.90
C LEU A 279 -9.33 -0.82 1.51
N ALA A 280 -9.04 -0.07 2.58
CA ALA A 280 -7.79 -0.20 3.34
C ALA A 280 -7.66 -1.58 4.00
N ASP A 281 -8.73 -2.07 4.62
CA ASP A 281 -8.75 -3.36 5.29
C ASP A 281 -8.58 -4.51 4.29
N ILE A 282 -9.24 -4.43 3.14
CA ILE A 282 -9.08 -5.41 2.05
C ILE A 282 -7.66 -5.42 1.49
N ASP A 283 -7.05 -4.26 1.24
CA ASP A 283 -5.65 -4.19 0.75
C ASP A 283 -4.67 -4.78 1.77
N PHE A 284 -4.86 -4.48 3.05
CA PHE A 284 -4.05 -5.04 4.13
C PHE A 284 -4.23 -6.56 4.27
N ILE A 285 -5.47 -7.08 4.23
CA ILE A 285 -5.73 -8.53 4.28
C ILE A 285 -5.14 -9.22 3.07
N ARG A 286 -5.25 -8.62 1.88
CA ARG A 286 -4.62 -9.10 0.65
C ARG A 286 -3.09 -9.17 0.78
N ALA A 287 -2.47 -8.14 1.35
CA ALA A 287 -1.03 -8.12 1.59
C ALA A 287 -0.60 -9.25 2.54
N LYS A 288 -1.35 -9.47 3.63
CA LYS A 288 -1.14 -10.60 4.55
C LYS A 288 -1.30 -11.95 3.85
N ALA A 289 -2.31 -12.09 3.01
CA ALA A 289 -2.52 -13.32 2.24
C ALA A 289 -1.38 -13.61 1.26
N LYS A 290 -0.87 -12.59 0.53
CA LYS A 290 0.30 -12.74 -0.34
C LYS A 290 1.56 -13.16 0.43
N LEU A 291 1.79 -12.56 1.59
CA LEU A 291 2.88 -12.98 2.47
C LEU A 291 2.68 -14.44 2.91
N SER A 292 1.46 -14.80 3.33
CA SER A 292 1.13 -16.17 3.77
C SER A 292 1.42 -17.21 2.70
N VAL A 293 1.06 -16.94 1.46
CA VAL A 293 1.41 -17.80 0.31
C VAL A 293 2.92 -17.89 0.12
N ALA A 294 3.63 -16.76 0.20
CA ALA A 294 5.07 -16.70 -0.03
C ALA A 294 5.89 -17.47 1.01
N ILE A 295 5.38 -17.60 2.24
CA ILE A 295 6.03 -18.32 3.34
C ILE A 295 5.34 -19.65 3.68
N SER A 296 4.47 -20.15 2.83
CA SER A 296 3.71 -21.40 3.05
C SER A 296 2.99 -21.44 4.40
N ALA A 297 2.45 -20.30 4.85
CA ALA A 297 1.76 -20.17 6.12
C ALA A 297 0.44 -20.94 6.16
N THR A 298 0.07 -21.38 7.35
CA THR A 298 -1.17 -22.10 7.63
C THR A 298 -1.99 -21.42 8.73
N GLU A 299 -3.22 -21.86 8.93
CA GLU A 299 -4.02 -21.52 10.11
C GLU A 299 -3.74 -22.57 11.21
N PRO A 300 -2.97 -22.24 12.28
CA PRO A 300 -2.75 -23.17 13.38
C PRO A 300 -3.97 -23.22 14.29
N ARG A 301 -4.03 -24.25 15.13
CA ARG A 301 -5.03 -24.30 16.20
C ARG A 301 -4.72 -23.26 17.27
N MET A 302 -5.74 -22.65 17.82
CA MET A 302 -5.62 -21.63 18.86
C MET A 302 -6.03 -22.16 20.23
N SER A 303 -5.36 -21.67 21.28
CA SER A 303 -5.70 -21.98 22.68
C SER A 303 -5.74 -20.71 23.51
N ASN A 304 -6.75 -20.58 24.36
CA ASN A 304 -6.81 -19.52 25.39
C ASN A 304 -5.81 -19.71 26.53
N LYS A 305 -5.19 -20.89 26.62
CA LYS A 305 -4.13 -21.20 27.60
C LYS A 305 -2.78 -20.90 26.99
N GLN A 306 -1.81 -20.52 27.81
CA GLN A 306 -0.43 -20.38 27.38
C GLN A 306 0.13 -21.78 27.06
N ILE A 307 0.41 -21.98 25.80
CA ILE A 307 0.97 -23.22 25.24
C ILE A 307 1.70 -22.89 23.94
N ILE A 308 2.78 -23.56 23.73
CA ILE A 308 3.45 -23.69 22.42
C ILE A 308 3.52 -25.20 22.16
N ASP A 309 2.89 -25.68 21.11
CA ASP A 309 3.00 -27.07 20.64
C ASP A 309 3.03 -27.02 19.11
N TRP A 310 4.22 -26.74 18.58
CA TRP A 310 4.42 -26.51 17.16
C TRP A 310 5.18 -27.67 16.52
N SER A 311 4.75 -28.04 15.35
CA SER A 311 5.42 -29.00 14.47
C SER A 311 5.73 -28.35 13.14
N LEU A 312 6.89 -28.69 12.58
CA LEU A 312 7.38 -28.19 11.29
C LEU A 312 7.41 -26.66 11.20
N ALA A 313 7.72 -25.97 12.28
CA ALA A 313 7.79 -24.52 12.30
C ALA A 313 9.01 -24.03 11.52
N MET A 314 8.78 -23.19 10.51
CA MET A 314 9.81 -22.66 9.62
C MET A 314 10.11 -21.20 9.90
N HIS A 315 11.37 -20.78 9.81
CA HIS A 315 11.71 -19.37 9.93
C HIS A 315 11.39 -18.64 8.62
N PRO A 316 10.37 -17.76 8.58
CA PRO A 316 9.84 -17.22 7.32
C PRO A 316 10.87 -16.44 6.50
N LEU A 317 11.71 -15.62 7.15
CA LEU A 317 12.75 -14.85 6.45
C LEU A 317 13.87 -15.72 5.88
N LEU A 318 14.21 -16.84 6.54
CA LEU A 318 15.16 -17.80 5.98
C LEU A 318 14.57 -18.55 4.79
N GLU A 319 13.30 -18.90 4.85
CA GLU A 319 12.58 -19.55 3.74
C GLU A 319 12.59 -18.65 2.51
N LEU A 320 12.18 -17.39 2.63
CA LEU A 320 12.22 -16.41 1.55
C LEU A 320 13.64 -16.19 1.01
N LYS A 321 14.64 -16.11 1.89
CA LYS A 321 16.05 -15.95 1.49
C LYS A 321 16.54 -17.15 0.70
N PHE A 322 16.23 -18.36 1.15
CA PHE A 322 16.66 -19.58 0.46
C PHE A 322 15.89 -19.78 -0.85
N ALA A 323 14.59 -19.47 -0.90
CA ALA A 323 13.83 -19.50 -2.15
C ALA A 323 14.46 -18.57 -3.21
N LYS A 324 14.78 -17.34 -2.83
CA LYS A 324 15.49 -16.38 -3.72
C LYS A 324 16.87 -16.88 -4.14
N HIS A 325 17.63 -17.51 -3.21
CA HIS A 325 18.94 -18.09 -3.53
C HIS A 325 18.82 -19.24 -4.50
N ASN A 326 17.89 -20.16 -4.28
CA ASN A 326 17.69 -21.35 -5.10
C ASN A 326 17.26 -20.98 -6.52
N THR A 327 16.41 -19.96 -6.67
CA THR A 327 16.02 -19.41 -7.99
C THR A 327 17.21 -18.81 -8.74
N LYS A 328 18.12 -18.11 -8.02
CA LYS A 328 19.31 -17.49 -8.63
C LYS A 328 20.42 -18.51 -8.98
N HIS A 329 20.41 -19.66 -8.33
CA HIS A 329 21.46 -20.69 -8.49
C HIS A 329 20.84 -22.06 -8.68
N PRO A 330 20.15 -22.31 -9.81
CA PRO A 330 19.46 -23.58 -10.08
C PRO A 330 20.43 -24.78 -10.17
N ASP A 331 21.71 -24.51 -10.49
CA ASP A 331 22.74 -25.53 -10.66
C ASP A 331 23.37 -26.00 -9.32
N LYS A 332 23.02 -25.36 -8.18
CA LYS A 332 23.52 -25.72 -6.84
C LYS A 332 22.48 -26.53 -6.08
N GLU A 333 22.93 -27.35 -5.12
CA GLU A 333 22.01 -27.98 -4.20
C GLU A 333 21.07 -26.98 -3.53
N PRO A 334 19.75 -27.21 -3.55
CA PRO A 334 18.80 -26.28 -2.97
C PRO A 334 18.97 -26.18 -1.46
N ARG A 335 19.14 -24.96 -0.97
CA ARG A 335 19.15 -24.71 0.48
C ARG A 335 17.74 -24.85 1.01
N LYS A 336 17.62 -25.52 2.17
CA LYS A 336 16.34 -25.73 2.85
C LYS A 336 16.44 -25.24 4.30
N VAL A 337 15.36 -24.71 4.83
CA VAL A 337 15.24 -24.40 6.26
C VAL A 337 15.01 -25.72 7.00
N VAL A 338 15.71 -25.90 8.12
CA VAL A 338 15.45 -27.05 9.02
C VAL A 338 14.24 -26.66 9.88
N PRO A 339 13.15 -27.44 9.82
CA PRO A 339 11.97 -27.17 10.64
C PRO A 339 12.25 -27.30 12.13
N LEU A 340 11.51 -26.54 12.94
CA LEU A 340 11.56 -26.58 14.40
C LEU A 340 10.30 -27.25 14.95
N ASP A 341 10.49 -28.29 15.75
CA ASP A 341 9.45 -28.84 16.63
C ASP A 341 9.69 -28.34 18.05
N ILE A 342 8.72 -27.72 18.67
CA ILE A 342 8.85 -27.14 20.01
C ILE A 342 7.58 -27.31 20.82
N LYS A 343 7.74 -27.71 22.09
CA LYS A 343 6.63 -27.93 23.01
C LYS A 343 6.89 -27.30 24.37
N LEU A 344 6.03 -26.32 24.75
CA LEU A 344 5.97 -25.72 26.07
C LEU A 344 4.53 -25.85 26.58
N THR A 345 4.37 -26.41 27.77
CA THR A 345 3.07 -26.67 28.41
C THR A 345 3.05 -26.16 29.84
N GLN A 346 1.91 -26.15 30.49
CA GLN A 346 1.80 -25.78 31.90
C GLN A 346 2.67 -26.63 32.84
N LYS A 347 3.04 -27.85 32.44
CA LYS A 347 3.93 -28.74 33.20
C LYS A 347 5.41 -28.55 32.83
N GLN A 348 5.69 -28.25 31.57
CA GLN A 348 7.05 -28.10 31.01
C GLN A 348 7.12 -26.71 30.37
N ARG A 349 7.37 -25.69 31.18
CA ARG A 349 7.30 -24.28 30.77
C ARG A 349 8.62 -23.72 30.25
N LEU A 350 9.74 -24.28 30.72
CA LEU A 350 11.08 -23.81 30.38
C LEU A 350 11.80 -24.90 29.57
N LEU A 351 12.26 -24.53 28.38
CA LEU A 351 13.10 -25.33 27.50
C LEU A 351 14.52 -24.76 27.53
N LEU A 352 15.49 -25.58 27.95
CA LEU A 352 16.91 -25.21 27.87
C LEU A 352 17.54 -25.88 26.67
N ILE A 353 18.18 -25.08 25.80
CA ILE A 353 18.86 -25.54 24.60
C ILE A 353 20.37 -25.43 24.83
N SER A 354 21.07 -26.55 24.84
CA SER A 354 22.52 -26.58 24.97
C SER A 354 23.16 -27.15 23.72
N GLY A 355 24.32 -26.66 23.37
CA GLY A 355 25.09 -27.12 22.21
C GLY A 355 26.02 -26.06 21.63
N PRO A 356 26.78 -26.35 20.57
CA PRO A 356 27.66 -25.37 19.93
C PRO A 356 26.88 -24.22 19.29
N ASN A 357 27.49 -23.02 19.19
CA ASN A 357 26.82 -21.83 18.62
C ASN A 357 26.40 -22.03 17.17
N ALA A 358 27.14 -22.82 16.37
CA ALA A 358 26.77 -23.15 14.99
C ALA A 358 25.58 -24.14 14.87
N GLY A 359 25.03 -24.65 15.99
CA GLY A 359 23.92 -25.61 16.01
C GLY A 359 22.53 -25.03 15.80
N GLY A 360 22.37 -23.71 15.54
CA GLY A 360 21.09 -23.12 15.27
C GLY A 360 20.29 -22.66 16.50
N LYS A 361 20.87 -22.55 17.69
CA LYS A 361 20.22 -22.11 18.93
C LYS A 361 19.55 -20.75 18.78
N SER A 362 20.29 -19.74 18.34
CA SER A 362 19.78 -18.37 18.13
C SER A 362 18.69 -18.33 17.05
N VAL A 363 18.76 -19.21 16.05
CA VAL A 363 17.70 -19.32 15.02
C VAL A 363 16.42 -19.89 15.65
N CYS A 364 16.53 -20.90 16.51
CA CYS A 364 15.38 -21.45 17.24
C CYS A 364 14.68 -20.38 18.09
N LEU A 365 15.43 -19.59 18.87
CA LEU A 365 14.92 -18.50 19.68
C LEU A 365 14.25 -17.42 18.82
N LYS A 366 14.91 -16.96 17.74
CA LYS A 366 14.36 -15.99 16.80
C LYS A 366 13.10 -16.51 16.11
N THR A 367 13.09 -17.78 15.70
CA THR A 367 11.92 -18.41 15.09
C THR A 367 10.75 -18.41 16.07
N THR A 368 10.99 -18.82 17.33
CA THR A 368 9.95 -18.85 18.36
C THR A 368 9.38 -17.45 18.62
N GLY A 369 10.25 -16.45 18.78
CA GLY A 369 9.83 -15.06 19.00
C GLY A 369 9.08 -14.48 17.81
N LEU A 370 9.60 -14.66 16.60
CA LEU A 370 9.01 -14.13 15.39
C LEU A 370 7.62 -14.73 15.10
N LEU A 371 7.49 -16.05 15.13
CA LEU A 371 6.23 -16.73 14.84
C LEU A 371 5.16 -16.42 15.89
N GLN A 372 5.51 -16.39 17.18
CA GLN A 372 4.55 -16.02 18.23
C GLN A 372 4.08 -14.57 18.07
N TYR A 373 4.99 -13.66 17.72
CA TYR A 373 4.66 -12.26 17.50
C TYR A 373 3.81 -12.06 16.24
N MET A 374 4.19 -12.69 15.11
CA MET A 374 3.40 -12.68 13.88
C MET A 374 1.96 -13.14 14.13
N PHE A 375 1.83 -14.28 14.80
CA PHE A 375 0.53 -14.86 15.11
C PHE A 375 -0.35 -13.90 15.96
N GLN A 376 0.22 -13.28 16.98
CA GLN A 376 -0.51 -12.31 17.82
C GLN A 376 -0.71 -10.94 17.14
N CYS A 377 -0.07 -10.68 16.02
CA CYS A 377 -0.42 -9.60 15.10
C CYS A 377 -1.53 -10.00 14.08
N GLY A 378 -2.11 -11.19 14.21
CA GLY A 378 -3.17 -11.68 13.32
C GLY A 378 -2.65 -12.12 11.94
N LEU A 379 -1.43 -12.63 11.88
CA LEU A 379 -0.82 -13.21 10.68
C LEU A 379 -0.84 -14.74 10.77
N PRO A 380 -1.20 -15.47 9.70
CA PRO A 380 -0.89 -16.88 9.56
C PRO A 380 0.62 -17.13 9.62
N VAL A 381 1.02 -18.32 10.03
CA VAL A 381 2.43 -18.67 10.28
C VAL A 381 2.83 -19.98 9.61
N PRO A 382 4.10 -20.14 9.20
CA PRO A 382 4.60 -21.34 8.52
C PRO A 382 4.84 -22.46 9.51
N VAL A 383 3.80 -23.21 9.86
CA VAL A 383 3.80 -24.36 10.77
C VAL A 383 2.86 -25.45 10.25
N ALA A 384 2.96 -26.68 10.79
CA ALA A 384 1.95 -27.68 10.50
C ALA A 384 0.56 -27.26 11.02
N PRO A 385 -0.56 -27.54 10.31
CA PRO A 385 -1.91 -27.17 10.75
C PRO A 385 -2.34 -27.77 12.09
N SER A 386 -1.68 -28.84 12.54
CA SER A 386 -1.89 -29.46 13.85
C SER A 386 -1.28 -28.68 15.01
N SER A 387 -0.39 -27.72 14.72
CA SER A 387 0.29 -26.88 15.72
C SER A 387 -0.70 -26.09 16.55
N ILE A 388 -0.37 -25.86 17.84
CA ILE A 388 -1.23 -25.14 18.78
C ILE A 388 -0.50 -23.89 19.26
N PHE A 389 -1.13 -22.74 19.10
CA PHE A 389 -0.66 -21.44 19.58
C PHE A 389 -1.51 -20.97 20.78
N GLY A 390 -0.84 -20.73 21.89
CA GLY A 390 -1.40 -20.02 23.02
C GLY A 390 -1.20 -18.53 22.90
N ILE A 391 -1.94 -17.75 23.70
CA ILE A 391 -1.84 -16.29 23.75
C ILE A 391 -0.99 -15.89 24.95
N PHE A 392 0.11 -15.20 24.70
CA PHE A 392 0.97 -14.63 25.73
C PHE A 392 0.66 -13.13 25.89
N ARG A 393 0.65 -12.68 27.15
CA ARG A 393 0.43 -11.25 27.46
C ARG A 393 1.70 -10.43 27.26
N SER A 394 2.82 -11.05 27.47
CA SER A 394 4.13 -10.42 27.36
C SER A 394 5.13 -11.33 26.68
N ILE A 395 6.00 -10.73 25.86
CA ILE A 395 7.16 -11.44 25.31
C ILE A 395 8.40 -10.63 25.65
N PHE A 396 9.39 -11.30 26.21
CA PHE A 396 10.68 -10.74 26.57
C PHE A 396 11.77 -11.45 25.76
N ILE A 397 12.68 -10.67 25.18
CA ILE A 397 13.77 -11.23 24.39
C ILE A 397 15.11 -10.61 24.81
N ASP A 398 16.13 -11.46 24.91
CA ASP A 398 17.51 -11.07 25.08
C ASP A 398 18.36 -11.89 24.12
N ILE A 399 18.52 -11.39 22.89
CA ILE A 399 19.24 -12.06 21.79
C ILE A 399 20.11 -11.02 21.08
N GLY A 400 21.35 -11.44 20.79
CA GLY A 400 22.35 -10.65 20.06
C GLY A 400 23.10 -9.64 20.93
N ASP A 401 24.24 -9.21 20.46
CA ASP A 401 25.09 -8.23 21.11
C ASP A 401 24.46 -6.83 21.03
N GLU A 402 24.25 -6.18 22.16
CA GLU A 402 23.89 -4.76 22.22
C GLU A 402 25.14 -3.90 22.04
N GLN A 403 25.68 -3.89 20.81
CA GLN A 403 26.71 -2.91 20.42
C GLN A 403 26.01 -1.59 20.06
N SER A 404 25.52 -0.85 21.07
CA SER A 404 25.16 0.55 20.87
C SER A 404 26.35 1.40 21.20
N LEU A 405 26.85 2.15 20.23
CA LEU A 405 27.91 3.17 20.38
C LEU A 405 27.55 4.28 21.40
N GLU A 406 26.33 4.31 21.91
CA GLU A 406 25.79 5.33 22.81
C GLU A 406 25.79 4.94 24.29
N ASN A 407 26.00 3.67 24.63
CA ASN A 407 26.04 3.20 26.02
C ASN A 407 27.36 2.51 26.31
N ASP A 408 28.19 3.10 27.19
CA ASP A 408 29.43 2.53 27.74
C ASP A 408 29.25 1.28 28.62
N LEU A 409 28.06 0.67 28.61
CA LEU A 409 27.78 -0.57 29.30
C LEU A 409 28.38 -1.74 28.54
N SER A 410 29.17 -2.56 29.22
CA SER A 410 29.61 -3.84 28.64
C SER A 410 28.41 -4.71 28.26
N THR A 411 28.53 -5.52 27.20
CA THR A 411 27.50 -6.46 26.75
C THR A 411 26.90 -7.26 27.91
N TYR A 412 27.75 -7.69 28.86
CA TYR A 412 27.31 -8.41 30.05
C TYR A 412 26.39 -7.59 30.97
N SER A 413 26.68 -6.30 31.17
CA SER A 413 25.84 -5.42 32.00
C SER A 413 24.46 -5.18 31.37
N SER A 414 24.39 -5.07 30.04
CA SER A 414 23.14 -4.94 29.29
C SER A 414 22.28 -6.22 29.44
N HIS A 415 22.88 -7.40 29.29
CA HIS A 415 22.19 -8.66 29.53
C HIS A 415 21.63 -8.78 30.96
N LEU A 416 22.43 -8.43 31.97
CA LEU A 416 21.97 -8.42 33.37
C LEU A 416 20.80 -7.46 33.60
N LEU A 417 20.83 -6.27 32.98
CA LEU A 417 19.74 -5.31 33.08
C LEU A 417 18.46 -5.84 32.43
N ASN A 418 18.56 -6.44 31.24
CA ASN A 418 17.46 -7.08 30.55
C ASN A 418 16.86 -8.21 31.42
N MET A 419 17.68 -9.10 31.94
CA MET A 419 17.26 -10.20 32.82
C MET A 419 16.60 -9.69 34.10
N LYS A 420 17.14 -8.63 34.73
CA LYS A 420 16.51 -7.98 35.90
C LYS A 420 15.12 -7.46 35.56
N ASN A 421 14.96 -6.83 34.38
CA ASN A 421 13.67 -6.33 33.92
C ASN A 421 12.67 -7.48 33.66
N MET A 422 13.13 -8.55 33.02
CA MET A 422 12.33 -9.78 32.80
C MET A 422 11.88 -10.38 34.13
N MET A 423 12.79 -10.55 35.08
CA MET A 423 12.46 -11.07 36.42
C MET A 423 11.45 -10.21 37.14
N LYS A 424 11.48 -8.89 36.97
CA LYS A 424 10.55 -7.97 37.61
C LYS A 424 9.14 -8.07 37.04
N HIS A 425 8.98 -8.26 35.75
CA HIS A 425 7.69 -8.09 35.06
C HIS A 425 7.10 -9.40 34.51
N CYS A 426 7.83 -10.51 34.49
CA CYS A 426 7.31 -11.79 33.99
C CYS A 426 6.27 -12.40 34.95
N ASP A 427 5.33 -13.09 34.37
CA ASP A 427 4.27 -13.85 35.04
C ASP A 427 3.94 -15.13 34.26
N GLY A 428 2.90 -15.87 34.69
CA GLY A 428 2.44 -17.09 34.05
C GLY A 428 1.88 -16.92 32.63
N ALA A 429 1.73 -15.69 32.15
CA ALA A 429 1.32 -15.38 30.78
C ALA A 429 2.46 -14.75 29.95
N SER A 430 3.69 -14.90 30.41
CA SER A 430 4.88 -14.34 29.76
C SER A 430 5.70 -15.41 29.04
N LEU A 431 6.19 -15.07 27.86
CA LEU A 431 7.19 -15.85 27.11
C LEU A 431 8.55 -15.15 27.20
N ILE A 432 9.58 -15.89 27.59
CA ILE A 432 10.96 -15.39 27.78
C ILE A 432 11.87 -16.12 26.80
N LEU A 433 12.67 -15.36 26.06
CA LEU A 433 13.61 -15.87 25.06
C LEU A 433 14.99 -15.28 25.35
N ILE A 434 15.93 -16.11 25.78
CA ILE A 434 17.28 -15.66 26.16
C ILE A 434 18.32 -16.47 25.42
N ASP A 435 19.23 -15.79 24.73
CA ASP A 435 20.43 -16.39 24.13
C ASP A 435 21.63 -16.17 25.07
N GLU A 436 22.60 -17.07 25.00
CA GLU A 436 23.85 -17.00 25.76
C GLU A 436 23.69 -16.86 27.29
N PHE A 437 22.68 -17.51 27.85
CA PHE A 437 22.32 -17.41 29.27
C PHE A 437 23.44 -17.79 30.22
N GLY A 438 23.88 -16.82 31.05
CA GLY A 438 25.00 -17.01 31.96
C GLY A 438 26.38 -16.83 31.31
N GLY A 439 26.43 -16.45 30.02
CA GLY A 439 27.68 -16.14 29.31
C GLY A 439 28.25 -14.75 29.70
N GLY A 440 29.44 -14.40 29.21
CA GLY A 440 30.07 -13.09 29.35
C GLY A 440 30.73 -12.80 30.70
N THR A 441 30.80 -13.79 31.61
CA THR A 441 31.47 -13.71 32.90
C THR A 441 32.19 -15.02 33.26
N GLU A 442 32.81 -15.08 34.42
CA GLU A 442 33.42 -16.30 34.93
C GLU A 442 32.36 -17.44 35.01
N PRO A 443 32.67 -18.66 34.48
CA PRO A 443 31.66 -19.70 34.29
C PRO A 443 30.92 -20.13 35.56
N GLN A 444 31.56 -20.15 36.73
CA GLN A 444 30.93 -20.56 37.98
C GLN A 444 29.94 -19.45 38.46
N ILE A 445 30.32 -18.19 38.34
CA ILE A 445 29.46 -17.05 38.70
C ILE A 445 28.30 -16.98 37.72
N GLY A 446 28.55 -17.07 36.42
CA GLY A 446 27.51 -17.05 35.38
C GLY A 446 26.52 -18.20 35.57
N GLY A 447 26.97 -19.39 35.86
CA GLY A 447 26.12 -20.56 36.13
C GLY A 447 25.24 -20.37 37.40
N ALA A 448 25.80 -19.83 38.48
CA ALA A 448 25.03 -19.56 39.71
C ALA A 448 23.94 -18.48 39.52
N ILE A 449 24.26 -17.44 38.76
CA ILE A 449 23.30 -16.40 38.40
C ILE A 449 22.18 -16.98 37.53
N ALA A 450 22.52 -17.75 36.49
CA ALA A 450 21.61 -18.44 35.61
C ALA A 450 20.64 -19.36 36.37
N GLU A 451 21.17 -20.21 37.27
CA GLU A 451 20.35 -21.09 38.12
C GLU A 451 19.37 -20.27 38.99
N SER A 452 19.83 -19.19 39.62
CA SER A 452 18.99 -18.33 40.46
C SER A 452 17.84 -17.69 39.66
N MET A 453 18.13 -17.22 38.43
CA MET A 453 17.13 -16.65 37.54
C MET A 453 16.10 -17.69 37.06
N LEU A 454 16.55 -18.89 36.67
CA LEU A 454 15.65 -19.99 36.31
C LEU A 454 14.68 -20.34 37.45
N LYS A 455 15.17 -20.36 38.69
CA LYS A 455 14.31 -20.56 39.87
C LYS A 455 13.24 -19.46 39.99
N VAL A 456 13.58 -18.20 39.69
CA VAL A 456 12.62 -17.08 39.71
C VAL A 456 11.60 -17.24 38.59
N TYR A 457 12.01 -17.49 37.35
CA TYR A 457 11.10 -17.69 36.23
C TYR A 457 10.15 -18.87 36.48
N ASN A 458 10.64 -19.96 37.02
CA ASN A 458 9.83 -21.12 37.36
C ASN A 458 8.80 -20.81 38.47
N ARG A 459 9.20 -20.07 39.55
CA ARG A 459 8.28 -19.64 40.62
C ARG A 459 7.19 -18.71 40.10
N ARG A 460 7.49 -17.87 39.10
CA ARG A 460 6.54 -16.96 38.48
C ARG A 460 5.70 -17.63 37.38
N HIS A 461 5.88 -18.93 37.18
CA HIS A 461 5.18 -19.72 36.17
C HIS A 461 5.41 -19.24 34.74
N ALA A 462 6.46 -18.46 34.46
CA ALA A 462 6.76 -17.99 33.12
C ALA A 462 7.12 -19.15 32.17
N PHE A 463 6.84 -18.95 30.89
CA PHE A 463 7.28 -19.81 29.80
C PHE A 463 8.57 -19.26 29.23
N GLY A 464 9.46 -20.14 28.72
CA GLY A 464 10.70 -19.66 28.16
C GLY A 464 11.46 -20.69 27.34
N VAL A 465 12.26 -20.18 26.40
CA VAL A 465 13.28 -20.90 25.64
C VAL A 465 14.60 -20.21 25.91
N ILE A 466 15.58 -20.97 26.40
CA ILE A 466 16.82 -20.43 26.94
C ILE A 466 18.00 -21.28 26.45
#